data_babffe729100aa90555f682eb9d067d1
#
_entry.id   babffe729100aa90555f682eb9d067d1
#
_cell.length_a   1.000
_cell.length_b   1.000
_cell.length_c   1.000
_cell.angle_alpha   90.00
_cell.angle_beta   90.00
_cell.angle_gamma   90.00
#
_symmetry.space_group_name_H-M   'P 1'
#
loop_
_entity.id
_entity.type
_entity.pdbx_description
1 polymer ?
#
loop_
_entity_poly.entity_id
_entity_poly.type
_entity_poly.pdbx_seq_one_letter_code
_entity_poly.pdbx_strand_id
1 'polypeptide(L)'
;NVGIHFKVPFIDKMAKRVVLKEQVADFPPQPVITKDNVTMRIDTVIFFQITDPKLFAYGVENPIMAIENLTATTLRNIIGELAFDQTLTSREVINSKMRVSLDVATDPWGIKVNRVEVKNIIPPAAIQDAMEKQKRAELEKIEAVTRSEGQKQSAVLVAEGKKRSMILDSEAEKES
;
A
#
# COMPACT_ATOMS: atom_id res chain seq x y z
N ASN A 1 2.26 -28.84 34.45
CA ASN A 1 1.24 -28.88 35.48
C ASN A 1 0.54 -30.22 35.48
N VAL A 2 0.90 -31.02 36.43
CA VAL A 2 0.32 -32.33 36.67
C VAL A 2 -0.95 -32.10 37.53
N GLY A 3 -2.06 -31.90 36.86
CA GLY A 3 -3.37 -31.85 37.48
C GLY A 3 -4.29 -32.83 36.77
N ILE A 4 -5.13 -33.51 37.53
CA ILE A 4 -6.17 -34.33 36.95
C ILE A 4 -7.16 -33.41 36.26
N HIS A 5 -7.04 -33.28 34.95
CA HIS A 5 -8.01 -32.55 34.15
C HIS A 5 -9.25 -33.43 33.91
N PHE A 6 -10.31 -33.16 34.61
CA PHE A 6 -11.62 -33.70 34.27
C PHE A 6 -12.05 -33.08 32.93
N LYS A 7 -11.81 -33.80 31.85
CA LYS A 7 -12.43 -33.47 30.57
C LYS A 7 -13.92 -33.78 30.61
N VAL A 8 -14.70 -32.73 30.67
CA VAL A 8 -16.13 -32.85 30.42
C VAL A 8 -16.31 -32.93 28.90
N PRO A 9 -16.72 -34.10 28.31
CA PRO A 9 -16.74 -34.30 26.85
C PRO A 9 -17.61 -33.30 26.09
N PHE A 10 -18.55 -32.64 26.77
CA PHE A 10 -19.47 -31.67 26.18
C PHE A 10 -18.83 -30.28 26.01
N ILE A 11 -17.94 -29.88 26.91
CA ILE A 11 -17.22 -28.61 26.87
C ILE A 11 -16.00 -28.71 25.92
N ASP A 12 -15.35 -29.88 25.90
CA ASP A 12 -14.21 -30.12 25.00
C ASP A 12 -14.63 -30.16 23.52
N LYS A 13 -15.86 -30.51 23.19
CA LYS A 13 -16.39 -30.46 21.83
C LYS A 13 -16.71 -29.03 21.37
N MET A 14 -16.92 -28.13 22.27
CA MET A 14 -17.18 -26.70 21.97
C MET A 14 -15.94 -25.83 22.03
N ALA A 15 -14.81 -26.35 22.51
CA ALA A 15 -13.54 -25.64 22.45
C ALA A 15 -13.07 -25.58 21.00
N LYS A 16 -13.23 -24.41 20.39
CA LYS A 16 -12.72 -24.15 19.04
C LYS A 16 -11.21 -24.43 19.02
N ARG A 17 -10.77 -25.24 18.09
CA ARG A 17 -9.34 -25.39 17.85
C ARG A 17 -8.77 -24.06 17.42
N VAL A 18 -7.99 -23.45 18.27
CA VAL A 18 -7.34 -22.18 18.01
C VAL A 18 -5.98 -22.45 17.41
N VAL A 19 -5.75 -21.93 16.21
CA VAL A 19 -4.47 -22.05 15.52
C VAL A 19 -3.58 -20.89 15.99
N LEU A 20 -2.43 -21.22 16.57
CA LEU A 20 -1.45 -20.23 17.09
C LEU A 20 -0.51 -19.68 16.02
N LYS A 21 -0.60 -20.17 14.79
CA LYS A 21 0.20 -19.67 13.68
C LYS A 21 -0.31 -18.32 13.20
N GLU A 22 0.56 -17.58 12.53
CA GLU A 22 0.16 -16.36 11.85
C GLU A 22 -0.96 -16.63 10.84
N GLN A 23 -2.00 -15.82 10.94
CA GLN A 23 -3.16 -15.89 10.07
C GLN A 23 -3.29 -14.60 9.28
N VAL A 24 -3.99 -14.67 8.16
CA VAL A 24 -4.24 -13.54 7.27
C VAL A 24 -5.74 -13.30 7.20
N ALA A 25 -6.16 -12.08 7.47
CA ALA A 25 -7.53 -11.63 7.25
C ALA A 25 -7.55 -10.61 6.12
N ASP A 26 -8.24 -10.94 5.04
CA ASP A 26 -8.44 -10.06 3.90
C ASP A 26 -9.85 -9.45 3.99
N PHE A 27 -9.90 -8.14 4.15
CA PHE A 27 -11.15 -7.43 4.29
C PHE A 27 -11.54 -6.72 2.99
N PRO A 28 -12.84 -6.70 2.66
CA PRO A 28 -13.33 -6.03 1.45
C PRO A 28 -13.08 -4.52 1.52
N PRO A 29 -13.13 -3.83 0.35
CA PRO A 29 -12.93 -2.38 0.31
C PRO A 29 -13.92 -1.64 1.21
N GLN A 30 -13.39 -0.75 2.04
CA GLN A 30 -14.14 0.09 2.96
C GLN A 30 -14.21 1.52 2.43
N PRO A 31 -15.39 2.17 2.42
CA PRO A 31 -15.50 3.56 2.04
C PRO A 31 -14.91 4.47 3.11
N VAL A 32 -14.03 5.37 2.71
CA VAL A 32 -13.40 6.36 3.57
C VAL A 32 -13.40 7.73 2.89
N ILE A 33 -13.37 8.79 3.68
CA ILE A 33 -13.36 10.17 3.20
C ILE A 33 -12.10 10.85 3.70
N THR A 34 -11.36 11.47 2.77
CA THR A 34 -10.16 12.24 3.11
C THR A 34 -10.50 13.61 3.70
N LYS A 35 -9.47 14.31 4.17
CA LYS A 35 -9.60 15.65 4.72
C LYS A 35 -10.18 16.67 3.70
N ASP A 36 -9.87 16.49 2.43
CA ASP A 36 -10.37 17.31 1.30
C ASP A 36 -11.66 16.77 0.66
N ASN A 37 -12.41 15.95 1.40
CA ASN A 37 -13.72 15.38 1.00
C ASN A 37 -13.71 14.48 -0.23
N VAL A 38 -12.62 13.80 -0.48
CA VAL A 38 -12.56 12.77 -1.52
C VAL A 38 -12.97 11.43 -0.93
N THR A 39 -14.02 10.83 -1.45
CA THR A 39 -14.48 9.49 -1.08
C THR A 39 -13.63 8.44 -1.80
N MET A 40 -13.03 7.55 -1.04
CA MET A 40 -12.22 6.45 -1.58
C MET A 40 -12.69 5.13 -1.01
N ARG A 41 -12.34 4.04 -1.70
CA ARG A 41 -12.52 2.67 -1.21
C ARG A 41 -11.13 2.07 -1.01
N ILE A 42 -10.89 1.56 0.19
CA ILE A 42 -9.59 1.00 0.56
C ILE A 42 -9.80 -0.40 1.11
N ASP A 43 -9.13 -1.37 0.52
CA ASP A 43 -9.07 -2.73 1.04
C ASP A 43 -7.77 -2.96 1.81
N THR A 44 -7.86 -3.74 2.86
CA THR A 44 -6.76 -4.01 3.78
C THR A 44 -6.59 -5.49 4.02
N VAL A 45 -5.34 -5.88 4.27
CA VAL A 45 -4.96 -7.21 4.73
C VAL A 45 -4.30 -7.09 6.08
N ILE A 46 -4.72 -7.91 7.02
CA ILE A 46 -4.17 -7.94 8.37
C ILE A 46 -3.52 -9.29 8.62
N PHE A 47 -2.26 -9.23 9.03
CA PHE A 47 -1.47 -10.39 9.48
C PHE A 47 -1.46 -10.39 11.00
N PHE A 48 -2.05 -11.39 11.59
CA PHE A 48 -2.20 -11.50 13.04
C PHE A 48 -1.94 -12.92 13.50
N GLN A 49 -1.64 -13.06 14.79
CA GLN A 49 -1.55 -14.35 15.44
C GLN A 49 -2.28 -14.31 16.79
N ILE A 50 -2.73 -15.46 17.22
CA ILE A 50 -3.39 -15.61 18.50
C ILE A 50 -2.33 -15.91 19.54
N THR A 51 -2.20 -15.02 20.54
CA THR A 51 -1.21 -15.14 21.61
C THR A 51 -1.80 -15.77 22.87
N ASP A 52 -3.09 -15.56 23.11
CA ASP A 52 -3.83 -16.16 24.23
C ASP A 52 -5.11 -16.82 23.70
N PRO A 53 -5.12 -18.15 23.56
CA PRO A 53 -6.30 -18.86 23.06
C PRO A 53 -7.55 -18.67 23.91
N LYS A 54 -7.36 -18.52 25.21
CA LYS A 54 -8.49 -18.34 26.15
C LYS A 54 -9.16 -16.98 25.94
N LEU A 55 -8.39 -15.92 25.85
CA LEU A 55 -8.92 -14.58 25.58
C LEU A 55 -9.55 -14.51 24.18
N PHE A 56 -8.96 -15.15 23.19
CA PHE A 56 -9.52 -15.24 21.85
C PHE A 56 -10.87 -15.96 21.82
N ALA A 57 -10.98 -17.08 22.53
CA ALA A 57 -12.22 -17.87 22.54
C ALA A 57 -13.35 -17.23 23.36
N TYR A 58 -13.00 -16.54 24.43
CA TYR A 58 -13.97 -16.03 25.42
C TYR A 58 -14.00 -14.51 25.58
N GLY A 59 -13.01 -13.80 25.05
CA GLY A 59 -12.89 -12.35 25.19
C GLY A 59 -13.83 -11.55 24.30
N VAL A 60 -14.21 -12.10 23.17
CA VAL A 60 -15.11 -11.47 22.20
C VAL A 60 -15.89 -12.55 21.46
N GLU A 61 -17.15 -12.29 21.16
CA GLU A 61 -18.04 -13.28 20.56
C GLU A 61 -17.63 -13.65 19.12
N ASN A 62 -17.29 -12.64 18.31
CA ASN A 62 -16.83 -12.84 16.94
C ASN A 62 -15.56 -12.02 16.67
N PRO A 63 -14.37 -12.58 16.93
CA PRO A 63 -13.12 -11.84 16.82
C PRO A 63 -12.85 -11.28 15.44
N ILE A 64 -13.13 -12.03 14.39
CA ILE A 64 -12.84 -11.59 13.00
C ILE A 64 -13.73 -10.41 12.61
N MET A 65 -15.01 -10.46 12.94
CA MET A 65 -15.93 -9.34 12.70
C MET A 65 -15.54 -8.11 13.53
N ALA A 66 -15.12 -8.32 14.77
CA ALA A 66 -14.63 -7.24 15.63
C ALA A 66 -13.37 -6.58 15.06
N ILE A 67 -12.43 -7.34 14.54
CA ILE A 67 -11.23 -6.82 13.86
C ILE A 67 -11.62 -6.07 12.59
N GLU A 68 -12.56 -6.58 11.80
CA GLU A 68 -13.04 -5.92 10.59
C GLU A 68 -13.64 -4.54 10.88
N ASN A 69 -14.54 -4.47 11.86
CA ASN A 69 -15.16 -3.22 12.27
C ASN A 69 -14.13 -2.23 12.84
N LEU A 70 -13.22 -2.73 13.65
CA LEU A 70 -12.14 -1.92 14.21
C LEU A 70 -11.19 -1.40 13.11
N THR A 71 -10.89 -2.22 12.14
CA THR A 71 -10.09 -1.85 10.97
C THR A 71 -10.76 -0.74 10.17
N ALA A 72 -12.05 -0.87 9.89
CA ALA A 72 -12.82 0.14 9.19
C ALA A 72 -12.83 1.48 9.93
N THR A 73 -13.04 1.47 11.24
CA THR A 73 -13.06 2.67 12.07
C THR A 73 -11.68 3.32 12.15
N THR A 74 -10.64 2.54 12.37
CA THR A 74 -9.26 3.01 12.46
C THR A 74 -8.80 3.62 11.12
N LEU A 75 -9.09 2.95 10.02
CA LEU A 75 -8.78 3.43 8.69
C LEU A 75 -9.49 4.75 8.39
N ARG A 76 -10.75 4.86 8.74
CA ARG A 76 -11.53 6.09 8.58
C ARG A 76 -10.92 7.25 9.35
N ASN A 77 -10.48 7.03 10.57
CA ASN A 77 -9.85 8.05 11.39
C ASN A 77 -8.51 8.50 10.80
N ILE A 78 -7.67 7.58 10.41
CA ILE A 78 -6.34 7.87 9.84
C ILE A 78 -6.48 8.62 8.52
N ILE A 79 -7.31 8.13 7.62
CA ILE A 79 -7.52 8.74 6.29
C ILE A 79 -8.22 10.10 6.40
N GLY A 80 -9.11 10.28 7.38
CA GLY A 80 -9.79 11.55 7.62
C GLY A 80 -8.86 12.71 8.01
N GLU A 81 -7.66 12.41 8.46
CA GLU A 81 -6.62 13.40 8.78
C GLU A 81 -5.69 13.72 7.60
N LEU A 82 -5.75 12.93 6.55
CA LEU A 82 -4.87 13.02 5.39
C LEU A 82 -5.59 13.63 4.18
N ALA A 83 -4.87 14.43 3.40
CA ALA A 83 -5.32 14.85 2.09
C ALA A 83 -5.23 13.68 1.10
N PHE A 84 -5.95 13.77 -0.01
CA PHE A 84 -5.96 12.73 -1.05
C PHE A 84 -4.56 12.36 -1.55
N ASP A 85 -3.74 13.35 -1.88
CA ASP A 85 -2.37 13.13 -2.35
C ASP A 85 -1.50 12.45 -1.29
N GLN A 86 -1.64 12.84 -0.04
CA GLN A 86 -0.94 12.23 1.09
C GLN A 86 -1.33 10.77 1.29
N THR A 87 -2.59 10.44 1.09
CA THR A 87 -3.08 9.06 1.18
C THR A 87 -2.41 8.16 0.15
N LEU A 88 -2.22 8.64 -1.07
CA LEU A 88 -1.59 7.87 -2.14
C LEU A 88 -0.08 7.66 -1.92
N THR A 89 0.60 8.60 -1.27
CA THR A 89 2.06 8.58 -1.10
C THR A 89 2.52 8.04 0.26
N SER A 90 1.62 7.96 1.25
CA SER A 90 1.96 7.65 2.64
C SER A 90 1.50 6.26 3.08
N ARG A 91 1.52 5.27 2.20
CA ARG A 91 1.08 3.89 2.50
C ARG A 91 1.77 3.31 3.71
N GLU A 92 3.08 3.44 3.81
CA GLU A 92 3.85 2.89 4.93
C GLU A 92 3.47 3.54 6.26
N VAL A 93 3.23 4.84 6.26
CA VAL A 93 2.79 5.57 7.45
C VAL A 93 1.40 5.12 7.88
N ILE A 94 0.49 4.94 6.93
CA ILE A 94 -0.87 4.43 7.18
C ILE A 94 -0.80 3.00 7.74
N ASN A 95 -0.02 2.13 7.13
CA ASN A 95 0.17 0.76 7.57
C ASN A 95 0.71 0.69 9.01
N SER A 96 1.71 1.51 9.33
CA SER A 96 2.30 1.57 10.66
C SER A 96 1.32 2.09 11.72
N LYS A 97 0.60 3.15 11.43
CA LYS A 97 -0.42 3.71 12.33
C LYS A 97 -1.55 2.74 12.57
N MET A 98 -2.01 2.05 11.54
CA MET A 98 -3.04 1.03 11.65
C MET A 98 -2.57 -0.14 12.50
N ARG A 99 -1.36 -0.63 12.27
CA ARG A 99 -0.78 -1.73 13.04
C ARG A 99 -0.73 -1.40 14.54
N VAL A 100 -0.22 -0.25 14.90
CA VAL A 100 -0.12 0.18 16.29
C VAL A 100 -1.51 0.30 16.93
N SER A 101 -2.45 0.94 16.26
CA SER A 101 -3.81 1.13 16.78
C SER A 101 -4.56 -0.19 16.93
N LEU A 102 -4.44 -1.08 15.95
CA LEU A 102 -5.11 -2.38 15.98
C LEU A 102 -4.47 -3.31 17.01
N ASP A 103 -3.16 -3.31 17.13
CA ASP A 103 -2.46 -4.15 18.11
C ASP A 103 -2.87 -3.82 19.54
N VAL A 104 -2.93 -2.54 19.87
CA VAL A 104 -3.39 -2.08 21.19
C VAL A 104 -4.85 -2.48 21.45
N ALA A 105 -5.73 -2.32 20.47
CA ALA A 105 -7.14 -2.60 20.62
C ALA A 105 -7.46 -4.11 20.67
N THR A 106 -6.67 -4.94 20.02
CA THR A 106 -6.86 -6.40 19.95
C THR A 106 -6.14 -7.17 21.05
N ASP A 107 -5.24 -6.52 21.78
CA ASP A 107 -4.50 -7.15 22.87
C ASP A 107 -5.40 -7.77 23.95
N PRO A 108 -6.49 -7.13 24.42
CA PRO A 108 -7.45 -7.74 25.33
C PRO A 108 -8.14 -9.00 24.79
N TRP A 109 -8.11 -9.21 23.49
CA TRP A 109 -8.72 -10.39 22.84
C TRP A 109 -7.73 -11.53 22.61
N GLY A 110 -6.51 -11.39 23.11
CA GLY A 110 -5.46 -12.39 22.92
C GLY A 110 -4.93 -12.45 21.49
N ILE A 111 -5.02 -11.35 20.75
CA ILE A 111 -4.59 -11.24 19.37
C ILE A 111 -3.43 -10.26 19.28
N LYS A 112 -2.38 -10.65 18.55
CA LYS A 112 -1.28 -9.76 18.19
C LYS A 112 -1.33 -9.47 16.70
N VAL A 113 -1.40 -8.20 16.35
CA VAL A 113 -1.33 -7.74 14.97
C VAL A 113 0.13 -7.55 14.59
N ASN A 114 0.63 -8.39 13.70
CA ASN A 114 2.03 -8.36 13.25
C ASN A 114 2.24 -7.31 12.18
N ARG A 115 1.33 -7.25 11.21
CA ARG A 115 1.43 -6.34 10.08
C ARG A 115 0.05 -6.00 9.53
N VAL A 116 -0.10 -4.79 9.06
CA VAL A 116 -1.28 -4.33 8.32
C VAL A 116 -0.81 -3.77 7.00
N GLU A 117 -1.45 -4.17 5.92
CA GLU A 117 -1.15 -3.67 4.59
C GLU A 117 -2.41 -3.16 3.91
N VAL A 118 -2.33 -1.96 3.38
CA VAL A 118 -3.31 -1.40 2.47
C VAL A 118 -3.02 -1.94 1.07
N LYS A 119 -3.96 -2.71 0.50
CA LYS A 119 -3.80 -3.33 -0.81
C LYS A 119 -4.05 -2.35 -1.94
N ASN A 120 -5.28 -1.90 -2.05
CA ASN A 120 -5.72 -1.01 -3.11
C ASN A 120 -6.37 0.24 -2.52
N ILE A 121 -6.06 1.37 -3.13
CA ILE A 121 -6.73 2.64 -2.86
C ILE A 121 -7.47 3.02 -4.13
N ILE A 122 -8.81 2.95 -4.09
CA ILE A 122 -9.66 3.16 -5.26
C ILE A 122 -10.37 4.50 -5.11
N PRO A 123 -9.92 5.55 -5.82
CA PRO A 123 -10.61 6.84 -5.85
C PRO A 123 -11.89 6.77 -6.68
N PRO A 124 -12.77 7.78 -6.62
CA PRO A 124 -13.95 7.87 -7.48
C PRO A 124 -13.59 7.83 -8.97
N ALA A 125 -14.46 7.28 -9.79
CA ALA A 125 -14.23 7.13 -11.23
C ALA A 125 -13.85 8.44 -11.94
N ALA A 126 -14.47 9.55 -11.56
CA ALA A 126 -14.15 10.87 -12.12
C ALA A 126 -12.71 11.30 -11.83
N ILE A 127 -12.19 11.00 -10.63
CA ILE A 127 -10.82 11.30 -10.25
C ILE A 127 -9.85 10.33 -10.92
N GLN A 128 -10.21 9.06 -11.05
CA GLN A 128 -9.42 8.09 -11.81
C GLN A 128 -9.21 8.53 -13.25
N ASP A 129 -10.27 8.95 -13.92
CA ASP A 129 -10.22 9.45 -15.31
C ASP A 129 -9.33 10.69 -15.41
N ALA A 130 -9.45 11.63 -14.47
CA ALA A 130 -8.62 12.83 -14.42
C ALA A 130 -7.13 12.48 -14.20
N MET A 131 -6.85 11.54 -13.31
CA MET A 131 -5.48 11.07 -13.05
C MET A 131 -4.89 10.34 -14.25
N GLU A 132 -5.66 9.52 -14.94
CA GLU A 132 -5.22 8.86 -16.18
C GLU A 132 -4.89 9.85 -17.27
N LYS A 133 -5.74 10.87 -17.46
CA LYS A 133 -5.48 11.95 -18.42
C LYS A 133 -4.23 12.74 -18.07
N GLN A 134 -4.06 13.08 -16.81
CA GLN A 134 -2.87 13.79 -16.33
C GLN A 134 -1.60 12.96 -16.54
N LYS A 135 -1.64 11.69 -16.18
CA LYS A 135 -0.52 10.76 -16.37
C LYS A 135 -0.15 10.59 -17.84
N ARG A 136 -1.18 10.47 -18.71
CA ARG A 136 -0.97 10.38 -20.15
C ARG A 136 -0.33 11.65 -20.70
N ALA A 137 -0.83 12.83 -20.32
CA ALA A 137 -0.26 14.11 -20.71
C ALA A 137 1.19 14.27 -20.24
N GLU A 138 1.51 13.84 -19.03
CA GLU A 138 2.86 13.87 -18.48
C GLU A 138 3.79 12.93 -19.24
N LEU A 139 3.36 11.72 -19.57
CA LEU A 139 4.13 10.77 -20.38
C LEU A 139 4.39 11.30 -21.80
N GLU A 140 3.38 11.91 -22.43
CA GLU A 140 3.53 12.55 -23.75
C GLU A 140 4.53 13.71 -23.69
N LYS A 141 4.52 14.50 -22.62
CA LYS A 141 5.49 15.58 -22.41
C LYS A 141 6.91 15.04 -22.26
N ILE A 142 7.09 13.99 -21.46
CA ILE A 142 8.40 13.33 -21.28
C ILE A 142 8.89 12.76 -22.61
N GLU A 143 8.01 12.11 -23.38
CA GLU A 143 8.34 11.58 -24.70
C GLU A 143 8.76 12.69 -25.67
N ALA A 144 8.03 13.79 -25.71
CA ALA A 144 8.35 14.94 -26.54
C ALA A 144 9.70 15.58 -26.17
N VAL A 145 9.98 15.75 -24.89
CA VAL A 145 11.26 16.27 -24.37
C VAL A 145 12.40 15.33 -24.73
N THR A 146 12.25 14.03 -24.51
CA THR A 146 13.26 13.01 -24.84
C THR A 146 13.55 12.99 -26.34
N ARG A 147 12.52 13.09 -27.17
CA ARG A 147 12.67 13.16 -28.62
C ARG A 147 13.43 14.43 -29.05
N SER A 148 13.08 15.58 -28.47
CA SER A 148 13.77 16.84 -28.74
C SER A 148 15.24 16.80 -28.33
N GLU A 149 15.55 16.24 -27.19
CA GLU A 149 16.93 16.06 -26.72
C GLU A 149 17.72 15.12 -27.63
N GLY A 150 17.09 14.00 -28.05
CA GLY A 150 17.70 13.09 -29.02
C GLY A 150 18.00 13.74 -30.37
N GLN A 151 17.09 14.55 -30.88
CA GLN A 151 17.28 15.31 -32.11
C GLN A 151 18.41 16.35 -31.96
N LYS A 152 18.46 17.03 -30.82
CA LYS A 152 19.54 18.00 -30.51
C LYS A 152 20.89 17.33 -30.47
N GLN A 153 21.01 16.20 -29.75
CA GLN A 153 22.27 15.44 -29.71
C GLN A 153 22.69 14.94 -31.07
N SER A 154 21.75 14.44 -31.88
CA SER A 154 22.01 14.00 -33.25
C SER A 154 22.53 15.15 -34.13
N ALA A 155 21.89 16.33 -34.03
CA ALA A 155 22.33 17.52 -34.75
C ALA A 155 23.72 17.98 -34.34
N VAL A 156 24.05 17.95 -33.05
CA VAL A 156 25.37 18.29 -32.52
C VAL A 156 26.42 17.31 -33.03
N LEU A 157 26.16 16.01 -33.01
CA LEU A 157 27.09 14.99 -33.54
C LEU A 157 27.33 15.14 -35.03
N VAL A 158 26.30 15.45 -35.80
CA VAL A 158 26.44 15.71 -37.25
C VAL A 158 27.29 16.98 -37.50
N ALA A 159 27.06 18.05 -36.74
CA ALA A 159 27.83 19.28 -36.84
C ALA A 159 29.29 19.08 -36.45
N GLU A 160 29.60 18.33 -35.41
CA GLU A 160 30.97 17.97 -35.02
C GLU A 160 31.65 17.11 -36.07
N GLY A 161 30.93 16.14 -36.66
CA GLY A 161 31.44 15.32 -37.74
C GLY A 161 31.81 16.14 -38.97
N LYS A 162 30.98 17.11 -39.38
CA LYS A 162 31.26 18.04 -40.48
C LYS A 162 32.48 18.91 -40.17
N LYS A 163 32.58 19.43 -38.95
CA LYS A 163 33.73 20.23 -38.51
C LYS A 163 35.04 19.46 -38.60
N ARG A 164 35.06 18.22 -38.15
CA ARG A 164 36.23 17.34 -38.24
C ARG A 164 36.62 17.05 -39.70
N SER A 165 35.64 16.78 -40.54
CA SER A 165 35.83 16.55 -41.96
C SER A 165 36.47 17.77 -42.65
N MET A 166 35.98 18.97 -42.38
CA MET A 166 36.53 20.22 -42.90
C MET A 166 37.98 20.48 -42.43
N ILE A 167 38.30 20.17 -41.17
CA ILE A 167 39.64 20.32 -40.62
C ILE A 167 40.61 19.36 -41.32
N LEU A 168 40.23 18.10 -41.49
CA LEU A 168 41.01 17.09 -42.17
C LEU A 168 41.27 17.44 -43.65
N ASP A 169 40.27 17.94 -44.35
CA ASP A 169 40.40 18.37 -45.75
C ASP A 169 41.31 19.55 -45.85
N SER A 170 41.27 20.54 -44.97
CA SER A 170 42.14 21.68 -44.96
C SER A 170 43.61 21.36 -44.57
N GLU A 171 43.79 20.35 -43.69
CA GLU A 171 45.12 19.83 -43.37
C GLU A 171 45.75 19.08 -44.57
N ALA A 172 44.94 18.26 -45.24
CA ALA A 172 45.37 17.55 -46.45
C ALA A 172 45.78 18.50 -47.59
N GLU A 173 45.12 19.64 -47.78
CA GLU A 173 45.48 20.67 -48.76
C GLU A 173 46.79 21.43 -48.43
N LYS A 174 47.15 21.50 -47.14
CA LYS A 174 48.37 22.14 -46.69
C LYS A 174 49.60 21.26 -46.83
N GLU A 175 49.46 19.96 -46.90
CA GLU A 175 50.54 19.00 -47.05
C GLU A 175 50.84 18.64 -48.53
N SER A 176 50.02 19.10 -49.48
CA SER A 176 50.25 18.94 -50.94
C SER A 176 50.83 20.20 -51.56
#